data_bb94363147547cedb7a77b9059c4964a
#
_entry.id   bb94363147547cedb7a77b9059c4964a
#
_cell.length_a   1.000
_cell.length_b   1.000
_cell.length_c   1.000
_cell.angle_alpha   90.00
_cell.angle_beta   90.00
_cell.angle_gamma   90.00
#
_symmetry.space_group_name_H-M   'P 1'
#
loop_
_entity.id
_entity.type
_entity.pdbx_description
1 polymer ?
#
loop_
_entity_poly.entity_id
_entity_poly.type
_entity_poly.pdbx_seq_one_letter_code
_entity_poly.pdbx_strand_id
1 'polypeptide(L)'
;MNVYLRKLFPHDLTHEVSITRKIIELFFNNQTKDLRFVRKGCVNGRVYDVIINDATDPRFGGEFKEIYKEDLAKQGDILIIKEREDGCYELSVAFEGTLIHDRIKGVFEGTERHAIVDILLLGNY
;
A
#
# COMPACT_ATOMS: atom_id res chain seq x y z
N MET A 1 -0.18 -13.14 9.94
CA MET A 1 -0.85 -12.18 9.05
C MET A 1 0.20 -11.47 8.20
N ASN A 2 -0.07 -11.36 6.92
CA ASN A 2 0.83 -10.67 6.01
C ASN A 2 0.34 -9.25 5.71
N VAL A 3 1.28 -8.37 5.39
CA VAL A 3 1.00 -7.01 4.91
C VAL A 3 1.69 -6.82 3.57
N TYR A 4 1.13 -5.94 2.75
CA TYR A 4 1.71 -5.57 1.47
C TYR A 4 2.45 -4.24 1.62
N LEU A 5 3.71 -4.23 1.25
CA LEU A 5 4.56 -3.05 1.26
C LEU A 5 4.83 -2.58 -0.16
N ARG A 6 4.58 -1.32 -0.43
CA ARG A 6 4.79 -0.72 -1.76
C ARG A 6 5.72 0.48 -1.62
N LYS A 7 6.95 0.34 -2.08
CA LYS A 7 7.92 1.45 -2.10
C LYS A 7 7.57 2.41 -3.23
N LEU A 8 7.56 3.69 -2.93
CA LEU A 8 7.23 4.73 -3.91
C LEU A 8 8.46 5.13 -4.73
N PHE A 9 8.29 5.20 -6.03
CA PHE A 9 9.28 5.66 -6.99
C PHE A 9 8.78 6.97 -7.62
N PRO A 10 9.66 7.74 -8.29
CA PRO A 10 9.26 9.04 -8.84
C PRO A 10 8.02 9.00 -9.73
N HIS A 11 7.89 7.96 -10.55
CA HIS A 11 6.73 7.78 -11.43
C HIS A 11 5.42 7.70 -10.67
N ASP A 12 5.44 7.10 -9.48
CA ASP A 12 4.26 6.92 -8.64
C ASP A 12 3.69 8.24 -8.11
N LEU A 13 4.48 9.30 -8.11
CA LEU A 13 4.05 10.62 -7.62
C LEU A 13 3.19 11.37 -8.64
N THR A 14 3.32 11.02 -9.91
CA THR A 14 2.64 11.71 -11.01
C THR A 14 1.66 10.81 -11.77
N HIS A 15 1.72 9.51 -11.57
CA HIS A 15 0.90 8.51 -12.25
C HIS A 15 0.25 7.58 -11.25
N GLU A 16 -0.65 6.73 -11.73
CA GLU A 16 -1.24 5.71 -10.88
C GLU A 16 -0.18 4.73 -10.39
N VAL A 17 -0.34 4.24 -9.16
CA VAL A 17 0.60 3.31 -8.54
C VAL A 17 0.41 1.92 -9.13
N SER A 18 1.49 1.33 -9.66
CA SER A 18 1.43 0.01 -10.26
C SER A 18 1.34 -1.10 -9.21
N ILE A 19 0.75 -2.21 -9.61
CA ILE A 19 0.64 -3.43 -8.81
C ILE A 19 0.90 -4.61 -9.74
N THR A 20 1.42 -5.71 -9.22
CA THR A 20 1.66 -6.91 -10.03
C THR A 20 0.50 -7.89 -9.92
N ARG A 21 0.33 -8.74 -10.93
CA ARG A 21 -0.67 -9.81 -10.88
C ARG A 21 -0.44 -10.75 -9.72
N LYS A 22 0.81 -11.01 -9.38
CA LYS A 22 1.16 -11.85 -8.24
C LYS A 22 0.65 -11.27 -6.93
N ILE A 23 0.77 -9.96 -6.72
CA ILE A 23 0.23 -9.29 -5.53
C ILE A 23 -1.30 -9.34 -5.52
N ILE A 24 -1.92 -9.11 -6.67
CA ILE A 24 -3.39 -9.21 -6.79
C ILE A 24 -3.86 -10.59 -6.35
N GLU A 25 -3.18 -11.64 -6.82
CA GLU A 25 -3.51 -13.02 -6.45
C GLU A 25 -3.26 -13.31 -4.97
N LEU A 26 -2.05 -13.01 -4.49
CA LEU A 26 -1.61 -13.44 -3.16
C LEU A 26 -2.17 -12.59 -2.03
N PHE A 27 -2.35 -11.29 -2.25
CA PHE A 27 -2.76 -10.38 -1.20
C PHE A 27 -4.24 -9.99 -1.30
N PHE A 28 -4.74 -9.72 -2.50
CA PHE A 28 -6.12 -9.29 -2.71
C PHE A 28 -7.06 -10.43 -3.13
N ASN A 29 -6.58 -11.68 -3.18
CA ASN A 29 -7.36 -12.86 -3.55
C ASN A 29 -8.09 -12.70 -4.89
N ASN A 30 -7.41 -12.06 -5.86
CA ASN A 30 -7.94 -11.77 -7.19
C ASN A 30 -9.13 -10.79 -7.19
N GLN A 31 -9.41 -10.13 -6.09
CA GLN A 31 -10.43 -9.09 -6.06
C GLN A 31 -9.84 -7.79 -6.62
N THR A 32 -10.50 -7.23 -7.62
CA THR A 32 -10.06 -6.00 -8.29
C THR A 32 -11.06 -4.86 -8.21
N LYS A 33 -12.26 -5.14 -7.71
CA LYS A 33 -13.34 -4.15 -7.58
C LYS A 33 -13.84 -4.13 -6.16
N ASP A 34 -14.46 -3.03 -5.78
CA ASP A 34 -15.08 -2.86 -4.46
C ASP A 34 -14.08 -3.09 -3.32
N LEU A 35 -12.83 -2.66 -3.53
CA LEU A 35 -11.81 -2.67 -2.48
C LEU A 35 -12.02 -1.43 -1.62
N ARG A 36 -12.33 -1.64 -0.35
CA ARG A 36 -12.56 -0.53 0.59
C ARG A 36 -11.35 -0.31 1.46
N PHE A 37 -10.85 0.91 1.42
CA PHE A 37 -9.66 1.32 2.17
C PHE A 37 -10.00 2.36 3.22
N VAL A 38 -9.26 2.32 4.31
CA VAL A 38 -9.29 3.34 5.35
C VAL A 38 -7.86 3.77 5.66
N ARG A 39 -7.69 4.99 6.19
CA ARG A 39 -6.40 5.43 6.72
C ARG A 39 -6.20 4.84 8.10
N LYS A 40 -5.00 4.38 8.39
CA LYS A 40 -4.66 3.94 9.74
C LYS A 40 -4.81 5.09 10.73
N GLY A 41 -5.43 4.80 11.88
CA GLY A 41 -5.60 5.78 12.95
C GLY A 41 -6.79 6.71 12.82
N CYS A 42 -7.56 6.61 11.72
CA CYS A 42 -8.76 7.41 11.52
C CYS A 42 -9.99 6.64 12.02
N VAL A 43 -10.36 6.84 13.28
CA VAL A 43 -11.42 6.07 13.95
C VAL A 43 -12.80 6.23 13.29
N ASN A 44 -13.15 7.45 12.87
CA ASN A 44 -14.37 7.72 12.13
C ASN A 44 -14.03 8.13 10.70
N GLY A 45 -13.02 7.47 10.16
CA GLY A 45 -12.45 7.87 8.92
C GLY A 45 -13.32 7.56 7.72
N ARG A 46 -13.08 8.32 6.67
CA ARG A 46 -13.66 8.10 5.37
C ARG A 46 -13.25 6.73 4.84
N VAL A 47 -14.19 6.04 4.23
CA VAL A 47 -13.90 4.84 3.44
C VAL A 47 -13.64 5.28 2.00
N TYR A 48 -12.53 4.82 1.45
CA TYR A 48 -12.12 5.12 0.09
C TYR A 48 -12.41 3.93 -0.80
N ASP A 49 -13.07 4.18 -1.93
CA ASP A 49 -13.36 3.15 -2.91
C ASP A 49 -12.19 3.02 -3.87
N VAL A 50 -11.59 1.86 -3.89
CA VAL A 50 -10.40 1.56 -4.71
C VAL A 50 -10.72 0.45 -5.68
N ILE A 51 -10.18 0.57 -6.88
CA ILE A 51 -10.21 -0.51 -7.87
C ILE A 51 -8.79 -0.81 -8.31
N ILE A 52 -8.60 -1.98 -8.88
CA ILE A 52 -7.38 -2.33 -9.60
C ILE A 52 -7.77 -2.46 -11.06
N ASN A 53 -7.19 -1.61 -11.91
CA ASN A 53 -7.33 -1.71 -13.34
C ASN A 53 -6.47 -2.89 -13.81
N ASP A 54 -7.12 -4.01 -14.07
CA ASP A 54 -6.46 -5.26 -14.41
C ASP A 54 -6.21 -5.36 -15.92
N ALA A 55 -5.42 -4.43 -16.43
CA ALA A 55 -4.95 -4.41 -17.81
C ALA A 55 -3.60 -5.12 -17.90
N THR A 56 -2.91 -4.96 -19.03
CA THR A 56 -1.57 -5.52 -19.25
C THR A 56 -0.59 -5.06 -18.17
N ASP A 57 -0.76 -3.83 -17.68
CA ASP A 57 0.06 -3.23 -16.65
C ASP A 57 -0.88 -2.78 -15.52
N PRO A 58 -1.19 -3.68 -14.57
CA PRO A 58 -2.18 -3.38 -13.53
C PRO A 58 -1.79 -2.19 -12.66
N ARG A 59 -2.80 -1.39 -12.28
CA ARG A 59 -2.61 -0.18 -11.47
C ARG A 59 -3.76 0.01 -10.49
N PHE A 60 -3.44 0.60 -9.34
CA PHE A 60 -4.47 1.06 -8.41
C PHE A 60 -5.18 2.26 -9.02
N GLY A 61 -6.50 2.23 -9.01
CA GLY A 61 -7.34 3.31 -9.48
C GLY A 61 -8.35 3.73 -8.43
N GLY A 62 -9.40 4.43 -8.87
CA GLY A 62 -10.38 4.98 -7.96
C GLY A 62 -9.74 6.01 -7.04
N GLU A 63 -10.03 5.91 -5.75
CA GLU A 63 -9.58 6.89 -4.75
C GLU A 63 -8.24 6.51 -4.08
N PHE A 64 -7.47 5.59 -4.65
CA PHE A 64 -6.26 5.08 -3.97
C PHE A 64 -5.31 6.20 -3.54
N LYS A 65 -4.97 7.12 -4.44
CA LYS A 65 -4.02 8.20 -4.11
C LYS A 65 -4.62 9.25 -3.17
N GLU A 66 -5.94 9.36 -3.12
CA GLU A 66 -6.62 10.26 -2.19
C GLU A 66 -6.39 9.87 -0.73
N ILE A 67 -6.15 8.58 -0.47
CA ILE A 67 -5.97 8.07 0.90
C ILE A 67 -4.80 8.75 1.60
N TYR A 68 -3.71 9.00 0.89
CA TYR A 68 -2.48 9.56 1.47
C TYR A 68 -2.05 10.88 0.82
N LYS A 69 -2.95 11.51 0.08
CA LYS A 69 -2.67 12.75 -0.65
C LYS A 69 -2.11 13.86 0.24
N GLU A 70 -2.68 14.03 1.43
CA GLU A 70 -2.28 15.10 2.34
C GLU A 70 -1.00 14.79 3.12
N ASP A 71 -0.54 13.55 3.05
CA ASP A 71 0.68 13.14 3.76
C ASP A 71 1.95 13.62 3.08
N LEU A 72 1.86 14.16 1.87
CA LEU A 72 3.00 14.63 1.09
C LEU A 72 4.06 13.54 0.92
N ALA A 73 3.61 12.31 0.67
CA ALA A 73 4.50 11.19 0.44
C ALA A 73 5.41 11.46 -0.77
N LYS A 74 6.66 11.03 -0.67
CA LYS A 74 7.68 11.25 -1.69
C LYS A 74 8.36 9.93 -2.07
N GLN A 75 9.23 9.99 -3.07
CA GLN A 75 10.01 8.81 -3.46
C GLN A 75 10.80 8.28 -2.27
N GLY A 76 10.86 6.97 -2.15
CA GLY A 76 11.52 6.28 -1.05
C GLY A 76 10.61 5.98 0.14
N ASP A 77 9.50 6.71 0.29
CA ASP A 77 8.51 6.36 1.30
C ASP A 77 7.83 5.03 0.94
N ILE A 78 7.31 4.34 1.94
CA ILE A 78 6.73 3.00 1.75
C ILE A 78 5.29 3.02 2.22
N LEU A 79 4.37 2.60 1.34
CA LEU A 79 2.98 2.38 1.71
C LEU A 79 2.86 1.03 2.38
N ILE A 80 2.13 0.98 3.49
CA ILE A 80 1.85 -0.25 4.24
C ILE A 80 0.36 -0.52 4.14
N ILE A 81 -0.01 -1.65 3.56
CA ILE A 81 -1.41 -2.05 3.36
C ILE A 81 -1.67 -3.34 4.12
N LYS A 82 -2.66 -3.29 5.01
CA LYS A 82 -3.03 -4.39 5.89
C LYS A 82 -4.53 -4.68 5.72
N GLU A 83 -4.88 -5.94 5.57
CA GLU A 83 -6.29 -6.33 5.57
C GLU A 83 -6.81 -6.38 7.02
N ARG A 84 -7.96 -5.77 7.26
CA ARG A 84 -8.63 -5.77 8.55
C ARG A 84 -9.63 -6.92 8.62
N GLU A 85 -10.04 -7.25 9.85
CA GLU A 85 -11.04 -8.31 10.07
C GLU A 85 -12.39 -8.00 9.42
N ASP A 86 -12.73 -6.71 9.27
CA ASP A 86 -13.98 -6.29 8.64
C ASP A 86 -13.94 -6.33 7.11
N GLY A 87 -12.84 -6.77 6.53
CA GLY A 87 -12.67 -6.83 5.09
C GLY A 87 -12.17 -5.55 4.44
N CYS A 88 -12.07 -4.46 5.19
CA CYS A 88 -11.43 -3.23 4.68
C CYS A 88 -9.91 -3.36 4.74
N TYR A 89 -9.24 -2.61 3.89
CA TYR A 89 -7.79 -2.50 3.89
C TYR A 89 -7.38 -1.21 4.57
N GLU A 90 -6.37 -1.29 5.42
CA GLU A 90 -5.85 -0.14 6.15
C GLU A 90 -4.53 0.27 5.51
N LEU A 91 -4.40 1.55 5.17
CA LEU A 91 -3.20 2.10 4.54
C LEU A 91 -2.54 3.12 5.46
N SER A 92 -1.23 3.04 5.53
CA SER A 92 -0.39 4.05 6.18
C SER A 92 0.87 4.27 5.37
N VAL A 93 1.58 5.35 5.67
CA VAL A 93 2.83 5.71 5.00
C VAL A 93 3.97 5.62 6.01
N ALA A 94 5.00 4.84 5.67
CA ALA A 94 6.25 4.83 6.39
C ALA A 94 7.19 5.83 5.73
N PHE A 95 7.36 7.00 6.36
CA PHE A 95 8.21 8.05 5.83
C PHE A 95 9.68 7.76 6.07
N GLU A 96 10.53 8.09 5.11
CA GLU A 96 11.98 7.98 5.29
C GLU A 96 12.42 8.71 6.57
N GLY A 97 13.35 8.12 7.30
CA GLY A 97 13.86 8.67 8.54
C GLY A 97 13.07 8.25 9.79
N THR A 98 11.99 7.51 9.63
CA THR A 98 11.23 6.99 10.77
C THR A 98 11.68 5.58 11.14
N LEU A 99 11.42 5.18 12.39
CA LEU A 99 11.77 3.83 12.84
C LEU A 99 11.06 2.74 12.04
N ILE A 100 9.80 2.95 11.69
CA ILE A 100 9.06 1.97 10.90
C ILE A 100 9.69 1.81 9.52
N HIS A 101 10.07 2.89 8.87
CA HIS A 101 10.75 2.84 7.57
C HIS A 101 12.06 2.07 7.68
N ASP A 102 12.86 2.36 8.70
CA ASP A 102 14.14 1.68 8.91
C ASP A 102 13.97 0.18 9.10
N ARG A 103 12.88 -0.25 9.73
CA ARG A 103 12.60 -1.69 9.93
C ARG A 103 12.29 -2.42 8.64
N ILE A 104 11.63 -1.75 7.69
CA ILE A 104 11.08 -2.43 6.51
C ILE A 104 11.84 -2.13 5.22
N LYS A 105 12.64 -1.07 5.17
CA LYS A 105 13.35 -0.68 3.93
C LYS A 105 14.25 -1.78 3.37
N GLY A 106 14.81 -2.62 4.23
CA GLY A 106 15.74 -3.68 3.83
C GLY A 106 15.12 -4.83 3.05
N VAL A 107 13.79 -4.92 3.00
CA VAL A 107 13.13 -5.96 2.21
C VAL A 107 13.16 -5.66 0.71
N PHE A 108 13.46 -4.42 0.34
CA PHE A 108 13.52 -4.00 -1.06
C PHE A 108 14.98 -3.99 -1.53
N GLU A 109 15.25 -4.72 -2.62
CA GLU A 109 16.57 -4.77 -3.25
C GLU A 109 16.51 -4.09 -4.62
N GLY A 110 17.50 -3.24 -4.89
CA GLY A 110 17.60 -2.56 -6.19
C GLY A 110 16.34 -1.76 -6.54
N THR A 111 15.69 -2.15 -7.62
CA THR A 111 14.48 -1.47 -8.12
C THR A 111 13.18 -2.15 -7.72
N GLU A 112 13.22 -3.06 -6.76
CA GLU A 112 12.01 -3.72 -6.29
C GLU A 112 11.06 -2.71 -5.66
N ARG A 113 9.77 -2.87 -5.97
CA ARG A 113 8.71 -1.97 -5.51
C ARG A 113 7.71 -2.64 -4.58
N HIS A 114 7.64 -3.97 -4.63
CA HIS A 114 6.59 -4.76 -4.01
C HIS A 114 7.16 -5.78 -3.05
N ALA A 115 6.56 -5.93 -1.87
CA ALA A 115 6.90 -6.99 -0.95
C ALA A 115 5.67 -7.39 -0.14
N ILE A 116 5.56 -8.68 0.16
CA ILE A 116 4.60 -9.19 1.13
C ILE A 116 5.41 -9.74 2.28
N VAL A 117 5.18 -9.22 3.48
CA VAL A 117 5.93 -9.62 4.68
C VAL A 117 4.98 -9.93 5.82
N ASP A 118 5.47 -10.69 6.81
CA ASP A 118 4.72 -10.91 8.03
C ASP A 118 4.61 -9.60 8.82
N ILE A 119 3.43 -9.35 9.40
CA ILE A 119 3.17 -8.14 10.16
C ILE A 119 4.13 -7.97 11.35
N LEU A 120 4.70 -9.06 11.85
CA LEU A 120 5.66 -9.02 12.95
C LEU A 120 6.92 -8.22 12.60
N LEU A 121 7.26 -8.12 11.31
CA LEU A 121 8.39 -7.31 10.87
C LEU A 121 8.19 -5.83 11.20
N LEU A 122 6.96 -5.37 11.33
CA LEU A 122 6.64 -3.97 11.60
C LEU A 122 6.90 -3.56 13.05
N GLY A 123 7.09 -4.51 13.94
CA GLY A 123 7.23 -4.22 15.37
C GLY A 123 5.93 -3.67 15.96
N ASN A 124 6.04 -2.66 16.82
CA ASN A 124 4.88 -2.01 17.46
C ASN A 124 4.22 -1.00 16.51
N TYR A 125 3.87 -1.48 15.38
CA TYR A 125 3.27 -0.66 14.33
C TYR A 125 1.81 -0.28 14.62
#